data_cd3b9b7e098b508694bc6e7c31924199
#
_entry.id   cd3b9b7e098b508694bc6e7c31924199
#
_cell.length_a   1.000
_cell.length_b   1.000
_cell.length_c   1.000
_cell.angle_alpha   90.00
_cell.angle_beta   90.00
_cell.angle_gamma   90.00
#
_symmetry.space_group_name_H-M   'P 1'
#
loop_
_entity.id
_entity.type
_entity.pdbx_description
1 polymer ?
#
loop_
_entity_poly.entity_id
_entity_poly.type
_entity_poly.pdbx_seq_one_letter_code
_entity_poly.pdbx_strand_id
1 'polypeptide(L)'
;MKITQVKLGRISTPLRVPFKTALRTVSSVEDVIVELHTDTGAVGYGEAPPTGVITGDTTGAIIGAIRDHIAPAILGRSLDEFEDLTAAVQKALVHNTSAKAAVDMALWDLLGQKYSAPVYRMLGGARSNIVTDITISVNPPEEMARDARTAIQRGYDCLKVKVGIDPELDVARLAAVREAVGKDVKLRIDANQAWNAKQAVRILDQMQEKGLDIEFVEQPVPAADLEGMQYVTRHA
;
A
#
# COMPACT_ATOMS: atom_id res chain seq x y z
N MET A 1 -22.24 -13.13 19.00
CA MET A 1 -22.07 -11.86 18.25
C MET A 1 -22.42 -12.15 16.80
N LYS A 2 -23.58 -11.65 16.34
CA LYS A 2 -24.06 -11.89 14.97
C LYS A 2 -24.01 -10.58 14.16
N ILE A 3 -23.67 -10.67 12.89
CA ILE A 3 -23.65 -9.54 11.97
C ILE A 3 -25.10 -9.18 11.61
N THR A 4 -25.55 -7.97 11.95
CA THR A 4 -26.94 -7.54 11.74
C THR A 4 -27.10 -6.54 10.60
N GLN A 5 -26.04 -5.78 10.27
CA GLN A 5 -26.07 -4.77 9.22
C GLN A 5 -24.67 -4.53 8.65
N VAL A 6 -24.62 -4.26 7.34
CA VAL A 6 -23.44 -3.75 6.64
C VAL A 6 -23.75 -2.33 6.18
N LYS A 7 -22.95 -1.36 6.60
CA LYS A 7 -23.03 0.02 6.11
C LYS A 7 -21.80 0.37 5.31
N LEU A 8 -21.98 1.21 4.28
CA LEU A 8 -20.94 1.70 3.43
C LEU A 8 -20.89 3.22 3.48
N GLY A 9 -19.70 3.75 3.68
CA GLY A 9 -19.40 5.18 3.64
C GLY A 9 -18.34 5.49 2.59
N ARG A 10 -18.17 6.77 2.27
CA ARG A 10 -17.08 7.28 1.45
C ARG A 10 -16.37 8.39 2.20
N ILE A 11 -15.03 8.33 2.16
CA ILE A 11 -14.17 9.40 2.65
C ILE A 11 -13.43 9.99 1.46
N SER A 12 -13.36 11.31 1.39
CA SER A 12 -12.54 12.07 0.46
C SER A 12 -11.78 13.13 1.25
N THR A 13 -10.44 13.07 1.21
CA THR A 13 -9.59 14.00 1.98
C THR A 13 -8.48 14.54 1.08
N PRO A 14 -8.37 15.86 0.92
CA PRO A 14 -7.31 16.47 0.13
C PRO A 14 -5.94 16.23 0.80
N LEU A 15 -4.94 15.89 0.00
CA LEU A 15 -3.56 15.81 0.44
C LEU A 15 -2.96 17.21 0.59
N ARG A 16 -2.14 17.44 1.63
CA ARG A 16 -1.39 18.69 1.81
C ARG A 16 -0.39 18.94 0.68
N VAL A 17 0.19 17.87 0.15
CA VAL A 17 1.10 17.88 -0.98
C VAL A 17 0.69 16.75 -1.91
N PRO A 18 0.57 16.97 -3.24
CA PRO A 18 0.26 15.91 -4.18
C PRO A 18 1.29 14.78 -4.11
N PHE A 19 0.81 13.54 -4.09
CA PHE A 19 1.64 12.35 -4.10
C PHE A 19 1.87 11.89 -5.54
N LYS A 20 3.14 11.80 -5.97
CA LYS A 20 3.52 11.49 -7.35
C LYS A 20 4.32 10.20 -7.42
N THR A 21 3.92 9.36 -8.35
CA THR A 21 4.63 8.12 -8.74
C THR A 21 4.78 8.08 -10.25
N ALA A 22 5.47 7.08 -10.79
CA ALA A 22 5.53 6.88 -12.24
C ALA A 22 4.16 6.62 -12.87
N LEU A 23 3.19 6.06 -12.14
CA LEU A 23 1.88 5.69 -12.66
C LEU A 23 0.84 6.81 -12.56
N ARG A 24 0.92 7.69 -11.55
CA ARG A 24 -0.13 8.67 -11.29
C ARG A 24 0.30 9.80 -10.35
N THR A 25 -0.48 10.88 -10.39
CA THR A 25 -0.48 11.92 -9.35
C THR A 25 -1.80 11.88 -8.60
N VAL A 26 -1.73 11.87 -7.27
CA VAL A 26 -2.89 11.83 -6.36
C VAL A 26 -2.92 13.15 -5.58
N SER A 27 -4.04 13.85 -5.63
CA SER A 27 -4.26 15.11 -4.89
C SER A 27 -5.26 14.96 -3.74
N SER A 28 -6.07 13.90 -3.75
CA SER A 28 -6.96 13.53 -2.64
C SER A 28 -6.94 12.03 -2.40
N VAL A 29 -7.13 11.62 -1.17
CA VAL A 29 -7.40 10.22 -0.81
C VAL A 29 -8.90 10.00 -0.91
N GLU A 30 -9.27 8.98 -1.69
CA GLU A 30 -10.64 8.48 -1.77
C GLU A 30 -10.67 7.10 -1.15
N ASP A 31 -11.67 6.83 -0.31
CA ASP A 31 -11.80 5.51 0.32
C ASP A 31 -13.26 5.10 0.51
N VAL A 32 -13.52 3.80 0.45
CA VAL A 32 -14.80 3.19 0.80
C VAL A 32 -14.66 2.56 2.17
N ILE A 33 -15.41 3.05 3.13
CA ILE A 33 -15.43 2.54 4.50
C ILE A 33 -16.56 1.51 4.64
N VAL A 34 -16.24 0.42 5.31
CA VAL A 34 -17.18 -0.65 5.67
C VAL A 34 -17.38 -0.65 7.17
N GLU A 35 -18.63 -0.64 7.60
CA GLU A 35 -19.03 -0.89 8.99
C GLU A 35 -19.83 -2.20 9.04
N LEU A 36 -19.39 -3.14 9.86
CA LEU A 36 -20.14 -4.33 10.21
C LEU A 36 -20.75 -4.16 11.61
N HIS A 37 -22.07 -3.96 11.68
CA HIS A 37 -22.79 -3.84 12.93
C HIS A 37 -23.23 -5.22 13.44
N THR A 38 -23.26 -5.38 14.76
CA THR A 38 -23.62 -6.64 15.41
C THR A 38 -24.82 -6.50 16.37
N ASP A 39 -25.42 -7.63 16.74
CA ASP A 39 -26.49 -7.73 17.74
C ASP A 39 -26.06 -7.33 19.17
N THR A 40 -24.78 -7.24 19.43
CA THR A 40 -24.20 -6.79 20.70
C THR A 40 -23.91 -5.30 20.74
N GLY A 41 -24.13 -4.57 19.65
CA GLY A 41 -23.80 -3.15 19.51
C GLY A 41 -22.33 -2.89 19.10
N ALA A 42 -21.50 -3.91 19.01
CA ALA A 42 -20.14 -3.75 18.48
C ALA A 42 -20.16 -3.44 16.99
N VAL A 43 -19.22 -2.61 16.53
CA VAL A 43 -19.04 -2.23 15.13
C VAL A 43 -17.60 -2.50 14.72
N GLY A 44 -17.42 -3.28 13.66
CA GLY A 44 -16.12 -3.51 13.04
C GLY A 44 -15.93 -2.63 11.81
N TYR A 45 -14.71 -2.16 11.61
CA TYR A 45 -14.35 -1.23 10.53
C TYR A 45 -13.36 -1.85 9.56
N GLY A 46 -13.55 -1.54 8.28
CA GLY A 46 -12.60 -1.84 7.22
C GLY A 46 -12.65 -0.78 6.13
N GLU A 47 -11.65 -0.77 5.27
CA GLU A 47 -11.53 0.21 4.20
C GLU A 47 -11.08 -0.42 2.88
N ALA A 48 -11.48 0.20 1.77
CA ALA A 48 -11.11 -0.20 0.42
C ALA A 48 -10.79 1.01 -0.45
N PRO A 49 -9.50 1.32 -0.68
CA PRO A 49 -9.11 2.39 -1.57
C PRO A 49 -9.36 2.01 -3.05
N PRO A 50 -10.10 2.83 -3.81
CA PRO A 50 -10.30 2.60 -5.23
C PRO A 50 -9.03 2.99 -6.01
N THR A 51 -8.28 1.99 -6.45
CA THR A 51 -7.02 2.18 -7.18
C THR A 51 -7.07 1.58 -8.59
N GLY A 52 -7.89 2.18 -9.46
CA GLY A 52 -8.16 1.68 -10.81
C GLY A 52 -6.92 1.36 -11.66
N VAL A 53 -5.82 2.12 -11.49
CA VAL A 53 -4.58 1.92 -12.24
C VAL A 53 -3.67 0.82 -11.66
N ILE A 54 -3.99 0.27 -10.49
CA ILE A 54 -3.17 -0.77 -9.83
C ILE A 54 -3.98 -2.06 -9.69
N THR A 55 -5.13 -2.01 -9.00
CA THR A 55 -5.99 -3.18 -8.76
C THR A 55 -7.14 -3.31 -9.75
N GLY A 56 -7.46 -2.24 -10.51
CA GLY A 56 -8.63 -2.17 -11.38
C GLY A 56 -9.93 -1.84 -10.64
N ASP A 57 -9.90 -1.76 -9.31
CA ASP A 57 -11.08 -1.49 -8.51
C ASP A 57 -11.47 0.00 -8.55
N THR A 58 -12.75 0.25 -8.83
CA THR A 58 -13.36 1.59 -8.76
C THR A 58 -14.28 1.67 -7.55
N THR A 59 -14.58 2.88 -7.09
CA THR A 59 -15.56 3.11 -5.99
C THR A 59 -16.88 2.39 -6.22
N GLY A 60 -17.42 2.46 -7.44
CA GLY A 60 -18.68 1.80 -7.80
C GLY A 60 -18.58 0.27 -7.77
N ALA A 61 -17.46 -0.28 -8.25
CA ALA A 61 -17.21 -1.72 -8.23
C ALA A 61 -17.10 -2.24 -6.78
N ILE A 62 -16.35 -1.55 -5.92
CA ILE A 62 -16.20 -1.90 -4.51
C ILE A 62 -17.56 -1.89 -3.79
N ILE A 63 -18.33 -0.81 -3.93
CA ILE A 63 -19.65 -0.67 -3.30
C ILE A 63 -20.59 -1.76 -3.80
N GLY A 64 -20.66 -2.00 -5.12
CA GLY A 64 -21.50 -3.05 -5.71
C GLY A 64 -21.12 -4.45 -5.24
N ALA A 65 -19.81 -4.75 -5.23
CA ALA A 65 -19.30 -6.04 -4.77
C ALA A 65 -19.69 -6.33 -3.31
N ILE A 66 -19.55 -5.33 -2.43
CA ILE A 66 -19.90 -5.51 -1.03
C ILE A 66 -21.41 -5.59 -0.85
N ARG A 67 -22.17 -4.63 -1.39
CA ARG A 67 -23.62 -4.53 -1.17
C ARG A 67 -24.39 -5.72 -1.72
N ASP A 68 -24.09 -6.12 -2.96
CA ASP A 68 -24.93 -7.03 -3.72
C ASP A 68 -24.49 -8.50 -3.60
N HIS A 69 -23.24 -8.74 -3.18
CA HIS A 69 -22.66 -10.08 -3.15
C HIS A 69 -22.07 -10.49 -1.80
N ILE A 70 -21.22 -9.65 -1.17
CA ILE A 70 -20.55 -10.04 0.07
C ILE A 70 -21.49 -9.90 1.26
N ALA A 71 -22.20 -8.77 1.40
CA ALA A 71 -23.12 -8.55 2.51
C ALA A 71 -24.20 -9.63 2.64
N PRO A 72 -24.89 -10.07 1.56
CA PRO A 72 -25.86 -11.17 1.66
C PRO A 72 -25.24 -12.49 2.16
N ALA A 73 -23.97 -12.73 1.89
CA ALA A 73 -23.29 -13.98 2.29
C ALA A 73 -22.91 -14.02 3.79
N ILE A 74 -22.88 -12.87 4.48
CA ILE A 74 -22.41 -12.77 5.88
C ILE A 74 -23.50 -12.28 6.85
N LEU A 75 -24.56 -11.62 6.36
CA LEU A 75 -25.63 -11.10 7.21
C LEU A 75 -26.34 -12.25 7.97
N GLY A 76 -26.60 -12.01 9.26
CA GLY A 76 -27.24 -12.96 10.18
C GLY A 76 -26.32 -14.06 10.71
N ARG A 77 -25.09 -14.16 10.23
CA ARG A 77 -24.13 -15.18 10.67
C ARG A 77 -23.42 -14.78 11.94
N SER A 78 -22.98 -15.79 12.69
CA SER A 78 -22.26 -15.59 13.95
C SER A 78 -20.75 -15.42 13.71
N LEU A 79 -20.13 -14.50 14.45
CA LEU A 79 -18.67 -14.36 14.48
C LEU A 79 -17.97 -15.60 15.10
N ASP A 80 -18.70 -16.50 15.73
CA ASP A 80 -18.19 -17.80 16.20
C ASP A 80 -17.81 -18.72 15.03
N GLU A 81 -18.39 -18.50 13.86
CA GLU A 81 -18.09 -19.19 12.61
C GLU A 81 -17.03 -18.41 11.79
N PHE A 82 -15.99 -17.89 12.42
CA PHE A 82 -15.09 -16.91 11.82
C PHE A 82 -14.42 -17.39 10.52
N GLU A 83 -13.94 -18.63 10.50
CA GLU A 83 -13.30 -19.23 9.33
C GLU A 83 -14.30 -19.36 8.17
N ASP A 84 -15.53 -19.80 8.45
CA ASP A 84 -16.59 -19.91 7.44
C ASP A 84 -17.06 -18.53 6.95
N LEU A 85 -17.04 -17.49 7.80
CA LEU A 85 -17.33 -16.11 7.42
C LEU A 85 -16.28 -15.58 6.44
N THR A 86 -15.00 -15.73 6.78
CA THR A 86 -13.91 -15.29 5.89
C THR A 86 -13.91 -16.07 4.58
N ALA A 87 -14.18 -17.38 4.62
CA ALA A 87 -14.34 -18.20 3.43
C ALA A 87 -15.53 -17.74 2.57
N ALA A 88 -16.66 -17.35 3.18
CA ALA A 88 -17.82 -16.82 2.46
C ALA A 88 -17.51 -15.50 1.75
N VAL A 89 -16.78 -14.60 2.41
CA VAL A 89 -16.27 -13.35 1.79
C VAL A 89 -15.41 -13.66 0.56
N GLN A 90 -14.47 -14.60 0.68
CA GLN A 90 -13.57 -14.96 -0.41
C GLN A 90 -14.32 -15.61 -1.59
N LYS A 91 -15.33 -16.43 -1.33
CA LYS A 91 -16.12 -17.15 -2.35
C LYS A 91 -17.22 -16.29 -2.99
N ALA A 92 -17.60 -15.16 -2.42
CA ALA A 92 -18.70 -14.33 -2.89
C ALA A 92 -18.52 -13.84 -4.33
N LEU A 93 -17.30 -13.59 -4.75
CA LEU A 93 -16.94 -13.06 -6.07
C LEU A 93 -15.56 -13.56 -6.51
N VAL A 94 -15.34 -13.60 -7.83
CA VAL A 94 -13.98 -13.73 -8.39
C VAL A 94 -13.31 -12.34 -8.36
N HIS A 95 -12.02 -12.26 -8.08
CA HIS A 95 -11.27 -11.00 -7.93
C HIS A 95 -11.91 -10.07 -6.87
N ASN A 96 -12.15 -8.80 -7.16
CA ASN A 96 -12.71 -7.79 -6.26
C ASN A 96 -11.99 -7.74 -4.90
N THR A 97 -10.67 -7.74 -4.95
CA THR A 97 -9.80 -7.94 -3.78
C THR A 97 -9.91 -6.81 -2.77
N SER A 98 -10.08 -5.56 -3.22
CA SER A 98 -10.25 -4.41 -2.31
C SER A 98 -11.54 -4.52 -1.51
N ALA A 99 -12.65 -4.92 -2.16
CA ALA A 99 -13.94 -5.12 -1.49
C ALA A 99 -13.89 -6.25 -0.45
N LYS A 100 -13.23 -7.37 -0.79
CA LYS A 100 -13.05 -8.50 0.13
C LYS A 100 -12.17 -8.13 1.31
N ALA A 101 -11.05 -7.43 1.06
CA ALA A 101 -10.13 -6.99 2.10
C ALA A 101 -10.82 -6.07 3.11
N ALA A 102 -11.66 -5.13 2.66
CA ALA A 102 -12.39 -4.23 3.56
C ALA A 102 -13.32 -5.01 4.51
N VAL A 103 -14.07 -5.98 3.99
CA VAL A 103 -14.96 -6.79 4.83
C VAL A 103 -14.16 -7.73 5.75
N ASP A 104 -13.08 -8.31 5.27
CA ASP A 104 -12.18 -9.16 6.06
C ASP A 104 -11.56 -8.36 7.22
N MET A 105 -11.05 -7.15 6.97
CA MET A 105 -10.55 -6.25 8.03
C MET A 105 -11.61 -5.95 9.08
N ALA A 106 -12.85 -5.66 8.68
CA ALA A 106 -13.95 -5.41 9.60
C ALA A 106 -14.33 -6.64 10.44
N LEU A 107 -14.22 -7.86 9.87
CA LEU A 107 -14.41 -9.11 10.61
C LEU A 107 -13.30 -9.33 11.64
N TRP A 108 -12.03 -9.09 11.29
CA TRP A 108 -10.91 -9.17 12.21
C TRP A 108 -10.99 -8.13 13.33
N ASP A 109 -11.46 -6.90 13.02
CA ASP A 109 -11.69 -5.87 14.04
C ASP A 109 -12.75 -6.33 15.05
N LEU A 110 -13.89 -6.86 14.59
CA LEU A 110 -14.91 -7.44 15.47
C LEU A 110 -14.36 -8.61 16.30
N LEU A 111 -13.51 -9.46 15.72
CA LEU A 111 -12.92 -10.58 16.44
C LEU A 111 -11.97 -10.07 17.54
N GLY A 112 -11.17 -9.04 17.25
CA GLY A 112 -10.32 -8.35 18.22
C GLY A 112 -11.12 -7.77 19.39
N GLN A 113 -12.24 -7.09 19.09
CA GLN A 113 -13.16 -6.57 20.10
C GLN A 113 -13.77 -7.68 20.94
N LYS A 114 -14.23 -8.77 20.33
CA LYS A 114 -14.82 -9.93 21.01
C LYS A 114 -13.88 -10.56 22.04
N TYR A 115 -12.60 -10.70 21.69
CA TYR A 115 -11.61 -11.30 22.57
C TYR A 115 -10.79 -10.29 23.38
N SER A 116 -11.09 -8.99 23.25
CA SER A 116 -10.33 -7.90 23.90
C SER A 116 -8.82 -8.00 23.62
N ALA A 117 -8.48 -8.37 22.39
CA ALA A 117 -7.12 -8.58 21.93
C ALA A 117 -6.82 -7.80 20.65
N PRO A 118 -5.67 -7.09 20.58
CA PRO A 118 -5.29 -6.43 19.34
C PRO A 118 -5.07 -7.45 18.20
N VAL A 119 -5.56 -7.14 17.01
CA VAL A 119 -5.49 -8.03 15.84
C VAL A 119 -4.06 -8.50 15.55
N TYR A 120 -3.05 -7.63 15.69
CA TYR A 120 -1.67 -8.03 15.44
C TYR A 120 -1.20 -9.19 16.34
N ARG A 121 -1.68 -9.26 17.59
CA ARG A 121 -1.37 -10.38 18.49
C ARG A 121 -2.09 -11.67 18.08
N MET A 122 -3.33 -11.54 17.61
CA MET A 122 -4.10 -12.68 17.12
C MET A 122 -3.47 -13.29 15.87
N LEU A 123 -2.81 -12.46 15.06
CA LEU A 123 -2.03 -12.86 13.88
C LEU A 123 -0.60 -13.33 14.22
N GLY A 124 -0.26 -13.52 15.49
CA GLY A 124 1.05 -14.02 15.93
C GLY A 124 2.13 -12.94 16.06
N GLY A 125 1.77 -11.65 16.04
CA GLY A 125 2.71 -10.55 16.19
C GLY A 125 3.32 -10.49 17.59
N ALA A 126 4.66 -10.50 17.65
CA ALA A 126 5.42 -10.46 18.91
C ALA A 126 5.94 -9.07 19.26
N ARG A 127 6.02 -8.16 18.28
CA ARG A 127 6.60 -6.81 18.46
C ARG A 127 5.51 -5.77 18.62
N SER A 128 5.67 -4.88 19.60
CA SER A 128 4.79 -3.71 19.79
C SER A 128 5.25 -2.47 19.00
N ASN A 129 6.49 -2.46 18.55
CA ASN A 129 7.10 -1.36 17.81
C ASN A 129 7.53 -1.83 16.43
N ILE A 130 7.29 -0.98 15.43
CA ILE A 130 7.72 -1.19 14.06
C ILE A 130 8.39 0.08 13.54
N VAL A 131 9.51 -0.08 12.83
CA VAL A 131 10.19 1.02 12.14
C VAL A 131 9.61 1.13 10.74
N THR A 132 9.33 2.35 10.28
CA THR A 132 8.81 2.63 8.94
C THR A 132 9.72 3.63 8.21
N ASP A 133 9.69 3.58 6.89
CA ASP A 133 10.23 4.64 6.05
C ASP A 133 9.18 5.74 5.77
N ILE A 134 9.61 6.82 5.12
CA ILE A 134 8.72 7.80 4.53
C ILE A 134 9.00 7.91 3.03
N THR A 135 7.93 8.05 2.24
CA THR A 135 8.03 8.15 0.80
C THR A 135 8.33 9.57 0.35
N ILE A 136 9.37 9.73 -0.49
CA ILE A 136 9.68 10.94 -1.24
C ILE A 136 9.09 10.78 -2.64
N SER A 137 8.16 11.67 -3.01
CA SER A 137 7.52 11.69 -4.33
C SER A 137 8.53 12.00 -5.44
N VAL A 138 8.27 11.50 -6.66
CA VAL A 138 9.12 11.82 -7.80
C VAL A 138 8.89 13.26 -8.26
N ASN A 139 9.94 14.05 -8.22
CA ASN A 139 9.99 15.48 -8.54
C ASN A 139 11.38 15.82 -9.15
N PRO A 140 11.66 17.09 -9.51
CA PRO A 140 13.02 17.51 -9.83
C PRO A 140 14.00 17.23 -8.68
N PRO A 141 15.30 16.95 -8.95
CA PRO A 141 16.31 16.57 -7.95
C PRO A 141 16.38 17.49 -6.74
N GLU A 142 16.34 18.82 -6.95
CA GLU A 142 16.43 19.81 -5.88
C GLU A 142 15.22 19.80 -4.93
N GLU A 143 14.03 19.51 -5.47
CA GLU A 143 12.80 19.38 -4.68
C GLU A 143 12.85 18.11 -3.84
N MET A 144 13.25 16.98 -4.45
CA MET A 144 13.42 15.73 -3.73
C MET A 144 14.47 15.81 -2.62
N ALA A 145 15.57 16.52 -2.86
CA ALA A 145 16.57 16.79 -1.84
C ALA A 145 16.04 17.63 -0.67
N ARG A 146 15.17 18.62 -0.93
CA ARG A 146 14.50 19.41 0.13
C ARG A 146 13.54 18.54 0.93
N ASP A 147 12.72 17.72 0.25
CA ASP A 147 11.75 16.83 0.90
C ASP A 147 12.46 15.80 1.77
N ALA A 148 13.57 15.25 1.28
CA ALA A 148 14.41 14.31 2.02
C ALA A 148 15.00 14.94 3.28
N ARG A 149 15.56 16.15 3.21
CA ARG A 149 16.02 16.89 4.41
C ARG A 149 14.89 17.10 5.41
N THR A 150 13.71 17.48 4.94
CA THR A 150 12.54 17.66 5.81
C THR A 150 12.14 16.36 6.50
N ALA A 151 12.22 15.23 5.81
CA ALA A 151 11.95 13.92 6.39
C ALA A 151 12.95 13.57 7.50
N ILE A 152 14.25 13.80 7.29
CA ILE A 152 15.29 13.59 8.32
C ILE A 152 15.07 14.49 9.54
N GLN A 153 14.72 15.76 9.33
CA GLN A 153 14.40 16.69 10.43
C GLN A 153 13.19 16.21 11.26
N ARG A 154 12.30 15.42 10.68
CA ARG A 154 11.16 14.79 11.36
C ARG A 154 11.51 13.47 12.07
N GLY A 155 12.78 13.03 11.99
CA GLY A 155 13.28 11.84 12.68
C GLY A 155 13.24 10.55 11.88
N TYR A 156 12.99 10.61 10.56
CA TYR A 156 13.09 9.42 9.71
C TYR A 156 14.55 9.15 9.36
N ASP A 157 14.97 7.89 9.42
CA ASP A 157 16.30 7.40 9.07
C ASP A 157 16.30 6.48 7.83
N CYS A 158 15.12 6.26 7.26
CA CYS A 158 14.91 5.47 6.05
C CYS A 158 13.94 6.20 5.11
N LEU A 159 14.33 6.33 3.84
CA LEU A 159 13.54 7.00 2.81
C LEU A 159 13.21 6.02 1.68
N LYS A 160 11.93 5.94 1.28
CA LYS A 160 11.49 5.29 0.05
C LYS A 160 11.35 6.35 -1.04
N VAL A 161 12.21 6.30 -2.05
CA VAL A 161 12.30 7.34 -3.09
C VAL A 161 11.62 6.86 -4.35
N LYS A 162 10.60 7.59 -4.81
CA LYS A 162 9.91 7.28 -6.08
C LYS A 162 10.75 7.75 -7.27
N VAL A 163 10.82 6.89 -8.30
CA VAL A 163 11.56 7.09 -9.55
C VAL A 163 10.70 6.69 -10.75
N GLY A 164 11.24 6.76 -11.98
CA GLY A 164 10.64 6.15 -13.18
C GLY A 164 9.83 7.07 -14.09
N ILE A 165 9.55 8.36 -13.74
CA ILE A 165 8.89 9.30 -14.66
C ILE A 165 9.83 9.65 -15.83
N ASP A 166 11.10 9.88 -15.51
CA ASP A 166 12.17 10.11 -16.47
C ASP A 166 13.40 9.33 -16.02
N PRO A 167 13.63 8.14 -16.59
CA PRO A 167 14.69 7.23 -16.16
C PRO A 167 16.10 7.82 -16.29
N GLU A 168 16.32 8.73 -17.24
CA GLU A 168 17.62 9.38 -17.43
C GLU A 168 17.96 10.35 -16.27
N LEU A 169 16.94 10.86 -15.57
CA LEU A 169 17.11 11.70 -14.38
C LEU A 169 17.13 10.95 -13.07
N ASP A 170 16.79 9.66 -13.05
CA ASP A 170 16.62 8.92 -11.79
C ASP A 170 17.94 8.83 -11.00
N VAL A 171 19.06 8.63 -11.67
CA VAL A 171 20.38 8.63 -11.02
C VAL A 171 20.72 10.01 -10.42
N ALA A 172 20.39 11.10 -11.13
CA ALA A 172 20.62 12.45 -10.62
C ALA A 172 19.71 12.79 -9.43
N ARG A 173 18.45 12.32 -9.47
CA ARG A 173 17.49 12.44 -8.35
C ARG A 173 18.05 11.78 -7.09
N LEU A 174 18.50 10.53 -7.21
CA LEU A 174 19.06 9.78 -6.09
C LEU A 174 20.38 10.38 -5.58
N ALA A 175 21.25 10.90 -6.47
CA ALA A 175 22.47 11.57 -6.10
C ALA A 175 22.17 12.84 -5.27
N ALA A 176 21.21 13.67 -5.69
CA ALA A 176 20.79 14.85 -4.95
C ALA A 176 20.17 14.52 -3.58
N VAL A 177 19.37 13.44 -3.51
CA VAL A 177 18.84 12.96 -2.22
C VAL A 177 19.96 12.48 -1.32
N ARG A 178 20.87 11.62 -1.80
CA ARG A 178 22.00 11.09 -1.03
C ARG A 178 22.92 12.20 -0.51
N GLU A 179 23.24 13.17 -1.34
CA GLU A 179 24.01 14.35 -0.93
C GLU A 179 23.30 15.14 0.19
N ALA A 180 21.98 15.27 0.08
CA ALA A 180 21.18 16.04 1.04
C ALA A 180 21.05 15.40 2.42
N VAL A 181 21.06 14.04 2.50
CA VAL A 181 20.77 13.29 3.75
C VAL A 181 22.02 12.60 4.34
N GLY A 182 23.12 12.52 3.61
CA GLY A 182 24.34 11.84 4.06
C GLY A 182 24.27 10.31 3.87
N LYS A 183 25.36 9.64 4.25
CA LYS A 183 25.58 8.22 3.99
C LYS A 183 24.83 7.26 4.95
N ASP A 184 24.46 7.75 6.13
CA ASP A 184 23.90 6.90 7.19
C ASP A 184 22.39 6.66 7.03
N VAL A 185 21.72 7.45 6.18
CA VAL A 185 20.30 7.31 5.89
C VAL A 185 20.09 6.19 4.87
N LYS A 186 19.19 5.26 5.17
CA LYS A 186 18.82 4.18 4.26
C LYS A 186 17.99 4.71 3.11
N LEU A 187 18.35 4.35 1.88
CA LEU A 187 17.60 4.67 0.68
C LEU A 187 17.06 3.41 0.06
N ARG A 188 15.75 3.38 -0.16
CA ARG A 188 15.02 2.40 -0.95
C ARG A 188 14.43 3.10 -2.15
N ILE A 189 14.33 2.45 -3.28
CA ILE A 189 13.72 3.04 -4.47
C ILE A 189 12.54 2.23 -4.94
N ASP A 190 11.55 2.92 -5.51
CA ASP A 190 10.38 2.28 -6.11
C ASP A 190 10.12 2.91 -7.49
N ALA A 191 10.34 2.12 -8.53
CA ALA A 191 10.14 2.54 -9.91
C ALA A 191 8.69 2.38 -10.39
N ASN A 192 7.82 1.77 -9.59
CA ASN A 192 6.41 1.57 -9.91
C ASN A 192 6.19 1.04 -11.34
N GLN A 193 6.92 -0.01 -11.73
CA GLN A 193 6.78 -0.68 -13.04
C GLN A 193 7.30 0.13 -14.25
N ALA A 194 8.08 1.18 -14.04
CA ALA A 194 8.38 2.15 -15.10
C ALA A 194 9.51 1.72 -16.04
N TRP A 195 10.39 0.82 -15.62
CA TRP A 195 11.57 0.43 -16.41
C TRP A 195 11.36 -0.90 -17.14
N ASN A 196 12.14 -1.14 -18.20
CA ASN A 196 12.36 -2.49 -18.69
C ASN A 196 13.57 -3.12 -17.98
N ALA A 197 13.73 -4.44 -18.08
CA ALA A 197 14.75 -5.18 -17.33
C ALA A 197 16.20 -4.71 -17.59
N LYS A 198 16.54 -4.44 -18.85
CA LYS A 198 17.90 -3.95 -19.21
C LYS A 198 18.14 -2.52 -18.72
N GLN A 199 17.11 -1.69 -18.78
CA GLN A 199 17.16 -0.32 -18.28
C GLN A 199 17.34 -0.31 -16.77
N ALA A 200 16.60 -1.17 -16.04
CA ALA A 200 16.70 -1.31 -14.60
C ALA A 200 18.14 -1.65 -14.17
N VAL A 201 18.74 -2.69 -14.76
CA VAL A 201 20.13 -3.07 -14.44
C VAL A 201 21.09 -1.92 -14.71
N ARG A 202 21.02 -1.29 -15.89
CA ARG A 202 21.89 -0.14 -16.23
C ARG A 202 21.77 1.00 -15.23
N ILE A 203 20.57 1.34 -14.79
CA ILE A 203 20.32 2.43 -13.83
C ILE A 203 20.88 2.05 -12.45
N LEU A 204 20.66 0.83 -12.01
CA LEU A 204 21.16 0.34 -10.73
C LEU A 204 22.70 0.27 -10.71
N ASP A 205 23.34 -0.19 -11.80
CA ASP A 205 24.79 -0.15 -11.95
C ASP A 205 25.33 1.29 -11.83
N GLN A 206 24.71 2.25 -12.51
CA GLN A 206 25.10 3.65 -12.41
C GLN A 206 24.94 4.23 -10.99
N MET A 207 23.89 3.81 -10.26
CA MET A 207 23.70 4.19 -8.87
C MET A 207 24.79 3.59 -7.98
N GLN A 208 25.17 2.34 -8.21
CA GLN A 208 26.25 1.67 -7.48
C GLN A 208 27.61 2.30 -7.77
N GLU A 209 27.94 2.59 -9.05
CA GLU A 209 29.18 3.27 -9.44
C GLU A 209 29.32 4.65 -8.77
N LYS A 210 28.22 5.34 -8.53
CA LYS A 210 28.19 6.62 -7.80
C LYS A 210 28.19 6.47 -6.27
N GLY A 211 28.20 5.26 -5.75
CA GLY A 211 28.15 5.00 -4.31
C GLY A 211 26.88 5.47 -3.62
N LEU A 212 25.73 5.38 -4.31
CA LEU A 212 24.45 5.85 -3.76
C LEU A 212 23.89 4.91 -2.69
N ASP A 213 24.44 3.72 -2.53
CA ASP A 213 24.10 2.75 -1.46
C ASP A 213 22.58 2.53 -1.31
N ILE A 214 21.97 1.97 -2.36
CA ILE A 214 20.54 1.67 -2.39
C ILE A 214 20.30 0.31 -1.72
N GLU A 215 19.46 0.27 -0.68
CA GLU A 215 19.17 -0.95 0.08
C GLU A 215 18.43 -1.99 -0.78
N PHE A 216 17.43 -1.55 -1.54
CA PHE A 216 16.74 -2.38 -2.54
C PHE A 216 15.93 -1.54 -3.54
N VAL A 217 15.55 -2.16 -4.65
CA VAL A 217 14.61 -1.61 -5.64
C VAL A 217 13.28 -2.37 -5.61
N GLU A 218 12.17 -1.63 -5.51
CA GLU A 218 10.82 -2.16 -5.57
C GLU A 218 10.27 -2.01 -6.99
N GLN A 219 9.70 -3.09 -7.51
CA GLN A 219 8.98 -3.19 -8.76
C GLN A 219 9.59 -2.38 -9.93
N PRO A 220 10.82 -2.71 -10.35
CA PRO A 220 11.50 -2.00 -11.43
C PRO A 220 10.80 -2.18 -12.78
N VAL A 221 10.23 -3.37 -13.05
CA VAL A 221 9.61 -3.76 -14.31
C VAL A 221 8.10 -3.97 -14.16
N PRO A 222 7.32 -4.02 -15.26
CA PRO A 222 5.88 -4.32 -15.21
C PRO A 222 5.56 -5.57 -14.39
N ALA A 223 4.44 -5.56 -13.64
CA ALA A 223 4.05 -6.66 -12.73
C ALA A 223 3.90 -8.01 -13.44
N ALA A 224 3.52 -8.01 -14.72
CA ALA A 224 3.41 -9.23 -15.53
C ALA A 224 4.74 -9.74 -16.09
N ASP A 225 5.81 -8.93 -16.04
CA ASP A 225 7.14 -9.29 -16.56
C ASP A 225 7.97 -10.05 -15.52
N LEU A 226 7.59 -11.30 -15.25
CA LEU A 226 8.29 -12.16 -14.28
C LEU A 226 9.70 -12.50 -14.74
N GLU A 227 9.92 -12.68 -16.05
CA GLU A 227 11.26 -12.95 -16.62
C GLU A 227 12.16 -11.73 -16.47
N GLY A 228 11.63 -10.53 -16.73
CA GLY A 228 12.35 -9.28 -16.50
C GLY A 228 12.68 -9.06 -15.03
N MET A 229 11.76 -9.36 -14.10
CA MET A 229 12.03 -9.30 -12.66
C MET A 229 13.15 -10.27 -12.25
N GLN A 230 13.11 -11.52 -12.76
CA GLN A 230 14.16 -12.49 -12.51
C GLN A 230 15.51 -12.04 -13.10
N TYR A 231 15.49 -11.42 -14.28
CA TYR A 231 16.70 -10.87 -14.89
C TYR A 231 17.31 -9.77 -14.03
N VAL A 232 16.53 -8.79 -13.57
CA VAL A 232 17.01 -7.71 -12.67
C VAL A 232 17.60 -8.30 -11.40
N THR A 233 16.87 -9.22 -10.73
CA THR A 233 17.32 -9.84 -9.46
C THR A 233 18.68 -10.58 -9.59
N ARG A 234 19.01 -11.04 -10.78
CA ARG A 234 20.28 -11.77 -11.01
C ARG A 234 21.45 -10.88 -11.43
N HIS A 235 21.18 -9.67 -11.91
CA HIS A 235 22.19 -8.85 -12.57
C HIS A 235 22.34 -7.45 -11.95
N ALA A 236 21.58 -7.15 -10.90
CA ALA A 236 21.68 -5.89 -10.17
C ALA A 236 21.96 -6.12 -8.67
#